data_f7a15434a352f370d9694f9529af772f
#
_entry.id   f7a15434a352f370d9694f9529af772f
#
_cell.length_a   1.000
_cell.length_b   1.000
_cell.length_c   1.000
_cell.angle_alpha   90.00
_cell.angle_beta   90.00
_cell.angle_gamma   90.00
#
_symmetry.space_group_name_H-M   'P 1'
#
loop_
_entity.id
_entity.type
_entity.pdbx_description
1 polymer ?
#
loop_
_entity_poly.entity_id
_entity_poly.type
_entity_poly.pdbx_seq_one_letter_code
_entity_poly.pdbx_strand_id
1 'polypeptide(L)'
;MTKKMFCGALCLLAVLALGLSNASAVDQKVDTDPKHQLPKPDKKAPGSQKPLKVLQDEFLKLKFGMFIHFNLETYKAVQWVSGYHSPSDFNPGGKIDTDAWADAAASAGMKYGVLTAKHVSGFCLWDSKYTTYDVMNPDCPYKQDLVAQFIKSFKSRGLKVGLYYCWRHPGFKGEFKVLPPECDPATHSLKEQNEFQKKQVAELLEKYPDVFYIWNDSLDDKVMPADEILSYLRGVRPNIIASANWWDWGKKGTPYLDLAVKEMRHFPEGNTAPGETCWCLEQGWFWKEGASPKTAKQVLNLLTTVNSRNSNFLLNVGPNRQGKFEEASVKVLAEIGKLRDPNSTAGRPK
;
A
#
# COMPACT_ATOMS: atom_id res chain seq x y z
N MET A 1 -64.65 36.96 12.71
CA MET A 1 -64.99 35.57 12.40
C MET A 1 -63.68 34.91 11.99
N THR A 2 -63.07 34.23 12.96
CA THR A 2 -62.88 32.78 13.09
C THR A 2 -62.13 32.16 11.88
N LYS A 3 -60.95 31.59 12.01
CA LYS A 3 -60.55 30.46 12.87
C LYS A 3 -59.02 30.33 12.97
N LYS A 4 -58.62 30.07 14.17
CA LYS A 4 -57.35 29.45 14.55
C LYS A 4 -57.13 28.14 13.80
N MET A 5 -55.88 27.79 13.49
CA MET A 5 -55.48 26.40 13.68
C MET A 5 -54.00 26.30 14.09
N PHE A 6 -53.84 25.71 15.23
CA PHE A 6 -52.65 25.11 15.81
C PHE A 6 -52.14 23.96 14.93
N CYS A 7 -50.86 23.89 14.72
CA CYS A 7 -50.12 22.65 14.54
C CYS A 7 -48.67 23.03 14.79
N GLY A 8 -48.04 22.73 15.82
CA GLY A 8 -47.88 21.43 16.44
C GLY A 8 -46.39 21.19 16.46
N ALA A 9 -45.74 21.64 17.56
CA ALA A 9 -44.35 21.28 17.84
C ALA A 9 -44.26 19.77 18.00
N LEU A 10 -43.70 19.07 17.01
CA LEU A 10 -43.27 17.67 17.14
C LEU A 10 -42.31 17.31 15.98
N CYS A 11 -41.13 17.86 15.95
CA CYS A 11 -40.04 17.42 15.09
C CYS A 11 -38.67 17.91 15.59
N LEU A 12 -38.41 17.73 16.89
CA LEU A 12 -37.09 18.07 17.43
C LEU A 12 -36.63 17.06 18.48
N LEU A 13 -36.71 15.76 18.15
CA LEU A 13 -36.17 14.70 19.04
C LEU A 13 -35.82 13.41 18.28
N ALA A 14 -35.36 13.51 17.03
CA ALA A 14 -34.93 12.36 16.25
C ALA A 14 -33.55 12.50 15.56
N VAL A 15 -32.68 13.43 15.96
CA VAL A 15 -31.38 13.65 15.31
C VAL A 15 -30.20 13.46 16.27
N LEU A 16 -30.41 12.96 17.48
CA LEU A 16 -29.31 12.74 18.45
C LEU A 16 -29.03 11.28 18.78
N ALA A 17 -29.41 10.34 17.89
CA ALA A 17 -29.18 8.91 18.11
C ALA A 17 -28.45 8.20 16.94
N LEU A 18 -27.76 8.91 16.07
CA LEU A 18 -27.01 8.32 14.94
C LEU A 18 -25.52 8.65 14.94
N GLY A 19 -24.96 8.95 16.09
CA GLY A 19 -23.53 9.30 16.23
C GLY A 19 -22.65 8.25 16.91
N LEU A 20 -23.15 7.06 17.22
CA LEU A 20 -22.39 5.98 17.87
C LEU A 20 -22.69 4.64 17.21
N SER A 21 -22.52 4.52 15.91
CA SER A 21 -22.50 3.24 15.23
C SER A 21 -21.07 2.85 14.91
N ASN A 22 -20.49 2.07 15.81
CA ASN A 22 -19.91 0.78 15.50
C ASN A 22 -18.80 0.76 14.44
N ALA A 23 -17.62 1.19 14.84
CA ALA A 23 -16.39 0.55 14.34
C ALA A 23 -16.23 -0.83 15.00
N SER A 24 -17.29 -1.63 15.04
CA SER A 24 -17.28 -2.98 15.57
C SER A 24 -17.85 -3.92 14.53
N ALA A 25 -17.07 -4.93 14.21
CA ALA A 25 -17.43 -6.09 13.42
C ALA A 25 -17.76 -5.79 11.94
N VAL A 26 -16.74 -5.43 11.16
CA VAL A 26 -16.74 -5.92 9.78
C VAL A 26 -16.69 -7.43 9.89
N ASP A 27 -17.82 -8.05 9.60
CA ASP A 27 -18.05 -9.49 9.60
C ASP A 27 -16.87 -10.19 8.91
N GLN A 28 -16.09 -10.96 9.66
CA GLN A 28 -14.95 -11.71 9.16
C GLN A 28 -15.48 -12.89 8.35
N LYS A 29 -16.00 -12.64 7.15
CA LYS A 29 -16.30 -13.72 6.23
C LYS A 29 -14.97 -14.38 5.87
N VAL A 30 -14.75 -15.54 6.49
CA VAL A 30 -13.68 -16.45 6.15
C VAL A 30 -13.79 -16.78 4.67
N ASP A 31 -12.77 -16.42 3.88
CA ASP A 31 -12.70 -16.80 2.48
C ASP A 31 -12.34 -18.30 2.42
N THR A 32 -13.34 -19.12 2.21
CA THR A 32 -13.23 -20.59 2.11
C THR A 32 -13.24 -21.09 0.67
N ASP A 33 -13.16 -20.20 -0.34
CA ASP A 33 -13.25 -20.60 -1.73
C ASP A 33 -11.99 -21.36 -2.19
N PRO A 34 -12.10 -22.66 -2.54
CA PRO A 34 -10.98 -23.45 -3.03
C PRO A 34 -10.41 -22.94 -4.38
N LYS A 35 -11.11 -22.04 -5.09
CA LYS A 35 -10.63 -21.44 -6.34
C LYS A 35 -9.61 -20.32 -6.10
N HIS A 36 -9.48 -19.81 -4.89
CA HIS A 36 -8.41 -18.91 -4.50
C HIS A 36 -7.09 -19.63 -4.18
N GLN A 37 -6.87 -20.79 -4.79
CA GLN A 37 -5.64 -21.55 -4.58
C GLN A 37 -4.48 -20.83 -5.26
N LEU A 38 -3.45 -20.59 -4.47
CA LEU A 38 -2.16 -20.17 -4.98
C LEU A 38 -1.59 -21.20 -5.96
N PRO A 39 -0.72 -20.78 -6.89
CA PRO A 39 0.00 -21.70 -7.76
C PRO A 39 0.64 -22.81 -6.93
N LYS A 40 0.58 -24.06 -7.43
CA LYS A 40 1.16 -25.20 -6.72
C LYS A 40 2.62 -24.91 -6.36
N PRO A 41 3.04 -25.13 -5.10
CA PRO A 41 4.36 -24.74 -4.60
C PRO A 41 5.56 -25.25 -5.39
N ASP A 42 5.39 -26.40 -6.05
CA ASP A 42 6.48 -27.09 -6.72
C ASP A 42 6.74 -26.64 -8.17
N LYS A 43 5.92 -25.72 -8.69
CA LYS A 43 6.16 -25.18 -10.03
C LYS A 43 7.19 -24.08 -9.97
N LYS A 44 8.19 -24.15 -10.85
CA LYS A 44 9.11 -23.07 -11.13
C LYS A 44 8.31 -21.86 -11.63
N ALA A 45 8.45 -20.73 -10.97
CA ALA A 45 7.81 -19.50 -11.41
C ALA A 45 8.27 -19.13 -12.83
N PRO A 46 7.38 -18.68 -13.72
CA PRO A 46 7.76 -18.27 -15.07
C PRO A 46 8.94 -17.26 -15.04
N GLY A 47 9.98 -17.48 -15.80
CA GLY A 47 11.17 -16.63 -15.86
C GLY A 47 12.05 -16.60 -14.61
N SER A 48 11.63 -17.20 -13.49
CA SER A 48 12.41 -17.22 -12.24
C SER A 48 13.51 -18.28 -12.27
N GLN A 49 14.66 -17.95 -11.68
CA GLN A 49 15.75 -18.90 -11.45
C GLN A 49 15.50 -19.77 -10.20
N LYS A 50 14.73 -19.27 -9.23
CA LYS A 50 14.34 -20.00 -8.02
C LYS A 50 12.95 -20.63 -8.18
N PRO A 51 12.69 -21.81 -7.57
CA PRO A 51 11.34 -22.31 -7.43
C PRO A 51 10.44 -21.31 -6.67
N LEU A 52 9.16 -21.22 -7.05
CA LEU A 52 8.19 -20.31 -6.41
C LEU A 52 8.12 -20.53 -4.89
N LYS A 53 8.10 -21.80 -4.45
CA LYS A 53 8.07 -22.13 -3.03
C LYS A 53 9.24 -21.52 -2.25
N VAL A 54 10.44 -21.48 -2.85
CA VAL A 54 11.62 -20.87 -2.22
C VAL A 54 11.43 -19.37 -2.06
N LEU A 55 10.92 -18.69 -3.09
CA LEU A 55 10.62 -17.25 -3.02
C LEU A 55 9.57 -16.93 -1.95
N GLN A 56 8.51 -17.73 -1.88
CA GLN A 56 7.46 -17.61 -0.87
C GLN A 56 8.00 -17.84 0.55
N ASP A 57 8.82 -18.87 0.76
CA ASP A 57 9.42 -19.17 2.06
C ASP A 57 10.40 -18.08 2.50
N GLU A 58 11.21 -17.55 1.58
CA GLU A 58 12.09 -16.40 1.85
C GLU A 58 11.29 -15.15 2.24
N PHE A 59 10.15 -14.91 1.59
CA PHE A 59 9.25 -13.81 1.93
C PHE A 59 8.62 -14.00 3.32
N LEU A 60 8.07 -15.17 3.60
CA LEU A 60 7.38 -15.46 4.86
C LEU A 60 8.30 -15.40 6.09
N LYS A 61 9.61 -15.59 5.91
CA LYS A 61 10.61 -15.41 6.99
C LYS A 61 10.70 -13.97 7.48
N LEU A 62 10.28 -13.00 6.68
CA LEU A 62 10.35 -11.58 7.05
C LEU A 62 9.34 -11.19 8.12
N LYS A 63 8.18 -11.83 8.18
CA LYS A 63 7.14 -11.73 9.19
C LYS A 63 6.50 -10.36 9.37
N PHE A 64 7.26 -9.27 9.41
CA PHE A 64 6.80 -7.94 9.75
C PHE A 64 7.48 -6.89 8.87
N GLY A 65 6.70 -6.02 8.24
CA GLY A 65 7.15 -4.94 7.37
C GLY A 65 6.42 -3.63 7.62
N MET A 66 6.96 -2.54 7.07
CA MET A 66 6.36 -1.21 7.06
C MET A 66 5.79 -0.91 5.68
N PHE A 67 4.52 -0.54 5.61
CA PHE A 67 3.92 0.08 4.44
C PHE A 67 3.97 1.59 4.60
N ILE A 68 4.30 2.32 3.54
CA ILE A 68 4.38 3.78 3.57
C ILE A 68 3.52 4.32 2.45
N HIS A 69 2.34 4.84 2.83
CA HIS A 69 1.49 5.58 1.92
C HIS A 69 1.83 7.07 2.00
N PHE A 70 2.50 7.55 0.97
CA PHE A 70 2.89 8.95 0.84
C PHE A 70 2.88 9.34 -0.63
N ASN A 71 2.00 10.24 -1.02
CA ASN A 71 1.86 10.74 -2.39
C ASN A 71 0.99 12.02 -2.36
N LEU A 72 0.44 12.44 -3.50
CA LEU A 72 -0.45 13.62 -3.60
C LEU A 72 -1.66 13.54 -2.66
N GLU A 73 -2.14 12.33 -2.36
CA GLU A 73 -3.22 12.07 -1.41
C GLU A 73 -2.92 12.67 -0.03
N THR A 74 -1.67 12.63 0.43
CA THR A 74 -1.23 13.25 1.71
C THR A 74 -1.48 14.75 1.71
N TYR A 75 -1.19 15.42 0.60
CA TYR A 75 -1.32 16.88 0.48
C TYR A 75 -2.77 17.32 0.32
N LYS A 76 -3.59 16.48 -0.27
CA LYS A 76 -5.04 16.72 -0.45
C LYS A 76 -5.87 16.27 0.74
N ALA A 77 -5.26 15.65 1.76
CA ALA A 77 -5.92 15.12 2.96
C ALA A 77 -7.05 14.12 2.63
N VAL A 78 -6.83 13.28 1.63
CA VAL A 78 -7.78 12.26 1.17
C VAL A 78 -7.12 10.88 1.10
N GLN A 79 -7.94 9.83 1.09
CA GLN A 79 -7.43 8.46 0.93
C GLN A 79 -7.25 8.10 -0.55
N TRP A 80 -8.06 8.69 -1.40
CA TRP A 80 -8.02 8.54 -2.86
C TRP A 80 -8.31 9.90 -3.49
N VAL A 81 -7.42 10.36 -4.35
CA VAL A 81 -7.68 11.58 -5.12
C VAL A 81 -8.63 11.28 -6.28
N SER A 82 -9.45 12.25 -6.62
CA SER A 82 -10.30 12.26 -7.80
C SER A 82 -9.78 13.31 -8.80
N GLY A 83 -9.37 12.88 -9.97
CA GLY A 83 -8.89 13.77 -11.03
C GLY A 83 -7.40 14.10 -10.95
N TYR A 84 -6.97 14.95 -11.88
CA TYR A 84 -5.61 15.43 -11.98
C TYR A 84 -5.32 16.49 -10.90
N HIS A 85 -4.16 16.40 -10.30
CA HIS A 85 -3.63 17.40 -9.39
C HIS A 85 -2.28 17.90 -9.90
N SER A 86 -2.02 19.18 -9.68
CA SER A 86 -0.75 19.76 -10.11
C SER A 86 0.43 19.08 -9.40
N PRO A 87 1.54 18.80 -10.10
CA PRO A 87 2.79 18.40 -9.47
C PRO A 87 3.27 19.36 -8.38
N SER A 88 2.89 20.66 -8.47
CA SER A 88 3.17 21.66 -7.45
C SER A 88 2.52 21.40 -6.08
N ASP A 89 1.48 20.55 -6.06
CA ASP A 89 0.84 20.13 -4.81
C ASP A 89 1.74 19.22 -3.96
N PHE A 90 2.69 18.50 -4.59
CA PHE A 90 3.66 17.68 -3.87
C PHE A 90 4.78 18.55 -3.29
N ASN A 91 4.48 19.22 -2.17
CA ASN A 91 5.37 20.20 -1.55
C ASN A 91 5.63 19.88 -0.07
N PRO A 92 6.67 19.11 0.25
CA PRO A 92 7.05 18.83 1.65
C PRO A 92 7.70 20.01 2.37
N GLY A 93 7.97 21.12 1.69
CA GLY A 93 8.66 22.28 2.25
C GLY A 93 10.17 22.08 2.44
N GLY A 94 10.74 20.99 1.96
CA GLY A 94 12.16 20.66 2.07
C GLY A 94 12.47 19.19 1.77
N LYS A 95 13.64 18.75 2.21
CA LYS A 95 14.07 17.35 2.06
C LYS A 95 13.26 16.44 2.98
N ILE A 96 12.77 15.34 2.45
CA ILE A 96 12.15 14.26 3.23
C ILE A 96 13.25 13.41 3.88
N ASP A 97 13.12 13.16 5.18
CA ASP A 97 14.05 12.33 5.93
C ASP A 97 13.60 10.86 5.89
N THR A 98 13.98 10.16 4.83
CA THR A 98 13.71 8.73 4.68
C THR A 98 14.56 7.86 5.62
N ASP A 99 15.63 8.42 6.19
CA ASP A 99 16.43 7.74 7.22
C ASP A 99 15.60 7.58 8.50
N ALA A 100 14.86 8.61 8.90
CA ALA A 100 13.94 8.53 10.03
C ALA A 100 12.84 7.48 9.82
N TRP A 101 12.36 7.28 8.58
CA TRP A 101 11.41 6.19 8.28
C TRP A 101 12.03 4.82 8.50
N ALA A 102 13.26 4.64 8.01
CA ALA A 102 13.98 3.38 8.14
C ALA A 102 14.36 3.08 9.60
N ASP A 103 14.75 4.10 10.36
CA ASP A 103 15.04 3.99 11.80
C ASP A 103 13.77 3.59 12.59
N ALA A 104 12.63 4.18 12.28
CA ALA A 104 11.36 3.82 12.89
C ALA A 104 10.96 2.37 12.57
N ALA A 105 11.13 1.91 11.32
CA ALA A 105 10.89 0.54 10.92
C ALA A 105 11.83 -0.45 11.64
N ALA A 106 13.11 -0.14 11.67
CA ALA A 106 14.12 -0.95 12.35
C ALA A 106 13.85 -1.01 13.86
N SER A 107 13.48 0.11 14.50
CA SER A 107 13.14 0.17 15.91
C SER A 107 11.96 -0.74 16.30
N ALA A 108 11.00 -0.95 15.41
CA ALA A 108 9.89 -1.89 15.60
C ALA A 108 10.27 -3.36 15.35
N GLY A 109 11.51 -3.62 14.89
CA GLY A 109 11.97 -4.94 14.50
C GLY A 109 11.42 -5.44 13.17
N MET A 110 11.00 -4.53 12.30
CA MET A 110 10.58 -4.84 10.93
C MET A 110 11.75 -5.34 10.09
N LYS A 111 11.48 -6.05 9.01
CA LYS A 111 12.48 -6.67 8.11
C LYS A 111 12.42 -6.18 6.68
N TYR A 112 11.37 -5.47 6.31
CA TYR A 112 11.22 -4.86 4.98
C TYR A 112 10.32 -3.64 5.04
N GLY A 113 10.39 -2.82 3.99
CA GLY A 113 9.48 -1.72 3.75
C GLY A 113 8.92 -1.76 2.33
N VAL A 114 7.73 -1.22 2.16
CA VAL A 114 7.06 -1.03 0.87
C VAL A 114 6.62 0.42 0.77
N LEU A 115 7.08 1.13 -0.27
CA LEU A 115 6.69 2.53 -0.54
C LEU A 115 5.69 2.57 -1.70
N THR A 116 4.66 3.40 -1.60
CA THR A 116 3.75 3.72 -2.71
C THR A 116 4.49 4.52 -3.78
N ALA A 117 5.22 3.86 -4.68
CA ALA A 117 5.95 4.53 -5.75
C ALA A 117 5.01 5.31 -6.69
N LYS A 118 3.83 4.75 -6.98
CA LYS A 118 2.73 5.40 -7.70
C LYS A 118 1.40 4.91 -7.13
N HIS A 119 0.58 5.83 -6.63
CA HIS A 119 -0.77 5.55 -6.16
C HIS A 119 -1.82 5.90 -7.24
N VAL A 120 -3.09 5.88 -6.89
CA VAL A 120 -4.21 6.11 -7.82
C VAL A 120 -4.18 7.49 -8.48
N SER A 121 -3.53 8.48 -7.88
CA SER A 121 -3.27 9.79 -8.49
C SER A 121 -2.48 9.71 -9.81
N GLY A 122 -1.73 8.62 -10.00
CA GLY A 122 -0.83 8.47 -11.15
C GLY A 122 0.50 9.20 -11.00
N PHE A 123 0.69 10.02 -9.96
CA PHE A 123 1.91 10.76 -9.73
C PHE A 123 3.04 9.84 -9.27
N CYS A 124 4.18 9.93 -9.97
CA CYS A 124 5.33 9.06 -9.78
C CYS A 124 6.33 9.67 -8.79
N LEU A 125 6.71 8.92 -7.76
CA LEU A 125 7.71 9.36 -6.76
C LEU A 125 9.16 9.12 -7.21
N TRP A 126 9.38 8.78 -8.48
CA TRP A 126 10.69 8.64 -9.13
C TRP A 126 10.72 9.45 -10.43
N ASP A 127 11.90 9.72 -10.92
CA ASP A 127 12.17 10.31 -12.23
C ASP A 127 11.85 9.28 -13.33
N SER A 128 10.67 9.36 -13.91
CA SER A 128 10.17 8.43 -14.92
C SER A 128 10.51 8.91 -16.33
N LYS A 129 10.97 7.98 -17.19
CA LYS A 129 11.21 8.25 -18.61
C LYS A 129 9.91 8.32 -19.43
N TYR A 130 8.81 7.86 -18.86
CA TYR A 130 7.55 7.63 -19.60
C TYR A 130 6.48 8.68 -19.30
N THR A 131 6.69 9.53 -18.31
CA THR A 131 5.77 10.64 -18.00
C THR A 131 6.55 11.78 -17.38
N THR A 132 6.03 12.99 -17.52
CA THR A 132 6.47 14.17 -16.78
C THR A 132 5.65 14.41 -15.50
N TYR A 133 4.68 13.52 -15.24
CA TYR A 133 3.84 13.60 -14.05
C TYR A 133 4.52 12.89 -12.86
N ASP A 134 5.62 13.47 -12.43
CA ASP A 134 6.49 12.89 -11.41
C ASP A 134 7.18 13.96 -10.54
N VAL A 135 8.00 13.52 -9.60
CA VAL A 135 8.75 14.38 -8.66
C VAL A 135 9.79 15.27 -9.33
N MET A 136 10.18 14.99 -10.58
CA MET A 136 11.11 15.82 -11.36
C MET A 136 10.40 16.81 -12.28
N ASN A 137 9.06 16.78 -12.33
CA ASN A 137 8.26 17.73 -13.11
C ASN A 137 8.70 19.20 -12.81
N PRO A 138 8.83 20.09 -13.82
CA PRO A 138 9.22 21.49 -13.62
C PRO A 138 8.48 22.22 -12.50
N ASP A 139 7.18 21.91 -12.32
CA ASP A 139 6.34 22.56 -11.31
C ASP A 139 6.39 21.86 -9.94
N CYS A 140 6.97 20.66 -9.82
CA CYS A 140 7.10 19.97 -8.54
C CYS A 140 8.21 20.62 -7.69
N PRO A 141 7.94 21.12 -6.47
CA PRO A 141 8.96 21.76 -5.64
C PRO A 141 10.00 20.79 -5.09
N TYR A 142 9.66 19.51 -4.98
CA TYR A 142 10.51 18.53 -4.31
C TYR A 142 11.79 18.20 -5.09
N LYS A 143 11.71 17.99 -6.40
CA LYS A 143 12.85 17.77 -7.31
C LYS A 143 13.86 16.71 -6.87
N GLN A 144 13.40 15.64 -6.26
CA GLN A 144 14.25 14.55 -5.81
C GLN A 144 13.55 13.20 -6.00
N ASP A 145 14.32 12.18 -6.37
CA ASP A 145 13.84 10.81 -6.51
C ASP A 145 13.62 10.19 -5.11
N LEU A 146 12.36 10.18 -4.66
CA LEU A 146 12.01 9.69 -3.34
C LEU A 146 12.13 8.16 -3.24
N VAL A 147 11.88 7.43 -4.33
CA VAL A 147 12.06 5.97 -4.38
C VAL A 147 13.52 5.60 -4.15
N ALA A 148 14.45 6.29 -4.82
CA ALA A 148 15.89 6.07 -4.60
C ALA A 148 16.31 6.36 -3.15
N GLN A 149 15.79 7.45 -2.54
CA GLN A 149 16.09 7.80 -1.15
C GLN A 149 15.56 6.74 -0.18
N PHE A 150 14.31 6.32 -0.34
CA PHE A 150 13.71 5.25 0.46
C PHE A 150 14.53 3.96 0.40
N ILE A 151 14.90 3.51 -0.81
CA ILE A 151 15.69 2.29 -1.00
C ILE A 151 17.04 2.40 -0.28
N LYS A 152 17.75 3.53 -0.46
CA LYS A 152 19.04 3.77 0.19
C LYS A 152 18.92 3.70 1.71
N SER A 153 17.93 4.38 2.30
CA SER A 153 17.74 4.45 3.75
C SER A 153 17.39 3.09 4.35
N PHE A 154 16.45 2.36 3.74
CA PHE A 154 16.04 1.04 4.24
C PHE A 154 17.17 0.00 4.13
N LYS A 155 17.87 -0.04 3.00
CA LYS A 155 19.02 -0.93 2.83
C LYS A 155 20.14 -0.67 3.84
N SER A 156 20.43 0.60 4.14
CA SER A 156 21.47 0.94 5.11
C SER A 156 21.17 0.44 6.54
N ARG A 157 19.91 0.09 6.84
CA ARG A 157 19.47 -0.55 8.10
C ARG A 157 19.27 -2.05 7.94
N GLY A 158 19.71 -2.66 6.84
CA GLY A 158 19.54 -4.09 6.57
C GLY A 158 18.10 -4.52 6.30
N LEU A 159 17.22 -3.56 5.97
CA LEU A 159 15.83 -3.83 5.61
C LEU A 159 15.71 -4.11 4.12
N LYS A 160 14.91 -5.11 3.74
CA LYS A 160 14.58 -5.35 2.34
C LYS A 160 13.57 -4.31 1.84
N VAL A 161 13.54 -4.07 0.52
CA VAL A 161 12.72 -3.02 -0.08
C VAL A 161 11.78 -3.57 -1.14
N GLY A 162 10.51 -3.27 -0.98
CA GLY A 162 9.46 -3.49 -1.97
C GLY A 162 8.87 -2.15 -2.45
N LEU A 163 8.19 -2.19 -3.56
CA LEU A 163 7.46 -1.05 -4.09
C LEU A 163 6.00 -1.42 -4.34
N TYR A 164 5.11 -0.51 -4.00
CA TYR A 164 3.71 -0.57 -4.39
C TYR A 164 3.54 0.20 -5.71
N TYR A 165 2.75 -0.36 -6.61
CA TYR A 165 2.38 0.25 -7.87
C TYR A 165 0.89 0.05 -8.14
N CYS A 166 0.16 1.15 -8.32
CA CYS A 166 -1.26 1.11 -8.68
C CYS A 166 -1.42 1.03 -10.20
N TRP A 167 -2.07 -0.03 -10.67
CA TRP A 167 -2.39 -0.26 -12.08
C TRP A 167 -3.65 0.45 -12.54
N ARG A 168 -4.36 1.09 -11.60
CA ARG A 168 -5.51 1.90 -11.95
C ARG A 168 -5.04 3.22 -12.54
N HIS A 169 -5.69 3.62 -13.63
CA HIS A 169 -5.58 4.97 -14.14
C HIS A 169 -6.67 5.84 -13.54
N PRO A 170 -6.37 7.10 -13.20
CA PRO A 170 -7.39 8.10 -13.02
C PRO A 170 -8.20 8.15 -14.34
N GLY A 171 -9.49 7.89 -14.31
CA GLY A 171 -10.34 7.90 -15.52
C GLY A 171 -10.97 6.57 -15.91
N PHE A 172 -10.53 5.48 -15.32
CA PHE A 172 -11.24 4.22 -15.45
C PHE A 172 -12.68 4.40 -14.91
N LYS A 173 -13.68 4.23 -15.80
CA LYS A 173 -15.12 4.43 -15.55
C LYS A 173 -15.61 5.88 -15.39
N GLY A 174 -14.89 6.88 -15.88
CA GLY A 174 -15.39 8.26 -15.86
C GLY A 174 -15.39 8.95 -14.51
N GLU A 175 -14.73 8.38 -13.52
CA GLU A 175 -14.64 8.95 -12.16
C GLU A 175 -13.68 10.14 -12.07
N PHE A 176 -12.83 10.35 -13.10
CA PHE A 176 -11.79 11.36 -13.09
C PHE A 176 -11.85 12.20 -14.36
N LYS A 177 -11.85 13.52 -14.20
CA LYS A 177 -12.07 14.46 -15.31
C LYS A 177 -10.80 14.90 -16.03
N VAL A 178 -9.64 14.70 -15.43
CA VAL A 178 -8.35 15.11 -16.00
C VAL A 178 -7.31 14.05 -15.68
N LEU A 179 -6.59 13.60 -16.69
CA LEU A 179 -5.57 12.55 -16.63
C LEU A 179 -4.23 13.08 -17.10
N PRO A 180 -3.11 12.50 -16.67
CA PRO A 180 -1.87 12.64 -17.41
C PRO A 180 -2.13 12.30 -18.88
N PRO A 181 -1.61 13.09 -19.84
CA PRO A 181 -1.90 12.89 -21.28
C PRO A 181 -1.67 11.46 -21.76
N GLU A 182 -0.70 10.77 -21.18
CA GLU A 182 -0.31 9.39 -21.51
C GLU A 182 -1.34 8.33 -21.07
N CYS A 183 -2.29 8.73 -20.23
CA CYS A 183 -3.31 7.84 -19.66
C CYS A 183 -4.73 8.24 -20.07
N ASP A 184 -4.90 9.27 -20.90
CA ASP A 184 -6.21 9.76 -21.28
C ASP A 184 -6.97 8.71 -22.13
N PRO A 185 -8.09 8.15 -21.63
CA PRO A 185 -8.88 7.18 -22.38
C PRO A 185 -9.54 7.75 -23.63
N ALA A 186 -9.59 9.09 -23.77
CA ALA A 186 -10.05 9.72 -24.99
C ALA A 186 -9.03 9.62 -26.13
N THR A 187 -7.75 9.48 -25.80
CA THR A 187 -6.64 9.45 -26.76
C THR A 187 -5.90 8.12 -26.79
N HIS A 188 -6.04 7.27 -25.76
CA HIS A 188 -5.33 5.99 -25.62
C HIS A 188 -6.29 4.85 -25.33
N SER A 189 -6.17 3.78 -26.13
CA SER A 189 -6.86 2.52 -25.86
C SER A 189 -6.40 1.89 -24.55
N LEU A 190 -7.22 1.00 -23.99
CA LEU A 190 -6.87 0.24 -22.78
C LEU A 190 -5.55 -0.55 -22.95
N LYS A 191 -5.29 -1.07 -24.15
CA LYS A 191 -4.04 -1.77 -24.48
C LYS A 191 -2.83 -0.82 -24.38
N GLU A 192 -2.94 0.39 -24.94
CA GLU A 192 -1.85 1.38 -24.88
C GLU A 192 -1.59 1.83 -23.44
N GLN A 193 -2.65 2.02 -22.66
CA GLN A 193 -2.53 2.31 -21.23
C GLN A 193 -1.81 1.19 -20.47
N ASN A 194 -2.13 -0.07 -20.74
CA ASN A 194 -1.46 -1.21 -20.13
C ASN A 194 0.02 -1.31 -20.52
N GLU A 195 0.32 -1.09 -21.79
CA GLU A 195 1.73 -1.07 -22.26
C GLU A 195 2.52 0.06 -21.62
N PHE A 196 1.91 1.23 -21.43
CA PHE A 196 2.52 2.33 -20.69
C PHE A 196 2.85 1.92 -19.25
N GLN A 197 1.92 1.29 -18.55
CA GLN A 197 2.12 0.84 -17.16
C GLN A 197 3.18 -0.25 -17.05
N LYS A 198 3.18 -1.20 -17.97
CA LYS A 198 4.23 -2.23 -18.05
C LYS A 198 5.60 -1.58 -18.18
N LYS A 199 5.75 -0.56 -19.04
CA LYS A 199 7.01 0.19 -19.21
C LYS A 199 7.42 0.87 -17.90
N GLN A 200 6.51 1.50 -17.17
CA GLN A 200 6.81 2.13 -15.88
C GLN A 200 7.25 1.10 -14.82
N VAL A 201 6.58 -0.06 -14.74
CA VAL A 201 6.98 -1.11 -13.80
C VAL A 201 8.32 -1.71 -14.17
N ALA A 202 8.58 -1.94 -15.46
CA ALA A 202 9.90 -2.39 -15.93
C ALA A 202 10.99 -1.38 -15.56
N GLU A 203 10.75 -0.09 -15.79
CA GLU A 203 11.66 0.99 -15.40
C GLU A 203 11.98 0.96 -13.91
N LEU A 204 10.97 0.82 -13.03
CA LEU A 204 11.18 0.70 -11.58
C LEU A 204 12.08 -0.50 -11.24
N LEU A 205 11.82 -1.67 -11.83
CA LEU A 205 12.58 -2.87 -11.54
C LEU A 205 14.00 -2.82 -12.14
N GLU A 206 14.21 -2.15 -13.26
CA GLU A 206 15.52 -1.95 -13.87
C GLU A 206 16.35 -0.89 -13.13
N LYS A 207 15.74 0.26 -12.83
CA LYS A 207 16.37 1.40 -12.15
C LYS A 207 16.76 1.06 -10.70
N TYR A 208 15.97 0.20 -10.04
CA TYR A 208 16.18 -0.16 -8.64
C TYR A 208 16.38 -1.67 -8.44
N PRO A 209 17.59 -2.18 -8.68
CA PRO A 209 17.88 -3.61 -8.64
C PRO A 209 17.71 -4.27 -7.28
N ASP A 210 17.62 -3.51 -6.21
CA ASP A 210 17.43 -3.99 -4.84
C ASP A 210 15.98 -4.31 -4.49
N VAL A 211 15.03 -3.91 -5.33
CA VAL A 211 13.62 -4.22 -5.15
C VAL A 211 13.42 -5.73 -5.31
N PHE A 212 12.96 -6.37 -4.21
CA PHE A 212 12.72 -7.82 -4.20
C PHE A 212 11.23 -8.15 -4.29
N TYR A 213 10.35 -7.18 -4.04
CA TYR A 213 8.92 -7.34 -3.92
C TYR A 213 8.18 -6.22 -4.63
N ILE A 214 7.16 -6.58 -5.42
CA ILE A 214 6.23 -5.64 -6.02
C ILE A 214 4.80 -5.91 -5.51
N TRP A 215 4.22 -4.90 -4.87
CA TRP A 215 2.85 -4.90 -4.40
C TRP A 215 1.98 -4.23 -5.47
N ASN A 216 1.21 -5.04 -6.20
CA ASN A 216 0.37 -4.56 -7.30
C ASN A 216 -1.04 -4.27 -6.78
N ASP A 217 -1.51 -3.05 -7.01
CA ASP A 217 -2.86 -2.65 -6.62
C ASP A 217 -3.74 -2.36 -7.83
N SER A 218 -5.04 -2.59 -7.62
CA SER A 218 -6.09 -2.28 -8.59
C SER A 218 -5.88 -2.97 -9.95
N LEU A 219 -5.32 -4.17 -9.95
CA LEU A 219 -5.29 -5.01 -11.13
C LEU A 219 -6.72 -5.41 -11.53
N ASP A 220 -6.98 -5.49 -12.83
CA ASP A 220 -8.19 -6.06 -13.40
C ASP A 220 -7.81 -7.33 -14.19
N ASP A 221 -8.28 -8.49 -13.73
CA ASP A 221 -7.94 -9.79 -14.32
C ASP A 221 -8.46 -9.98 -15.74
N LYS A 222 -9.47 -9.20 -16.14
CA LYS A 222 -9.99 -9.19 -17.52
C LYS A 222 -9.10 -8.42 -18.48
N VAL A 223 -8.33 -7.48 -17.94
CA VAL A 223 -7.48 -6.57 -18.70
C VAL A 223 -6.05 -7.08 -18.69
N MET A 224 -5.60 -7.62 -17.56
CA MET A 224 -4.26 -8.14 -17.39
C MET A 224 -4.30 -9.40 -16.52
N PRO A 225 -4.39 -10.57 -17.12
CA PRO A 225 -4.41 -11.84 -16.41
C PRO A 225 -3.18 -12.08 -15.53
N ALA A 226 -3.35 -12.80 -14.43
CA ALA A 226 -2.29 -13.03 -13.44
C ALA A 226 -1.01 -13.66 -14.02
N ASP A 227 -1.15 -14.58 -14.94
CA ASP A 227 -0.03 -15.24 -15.61
C ASP A 227 0.71 -14.30 -16.56
N GLU A 228 0.01 -13.39 -17.22
CA GLU A 228 0.62 -12.37 -18.07
C GLU A 228 1.46 -11.41 -17.24
N ILE A 229 0.91 -10.87 -16.13
CA ILE A 229 1.66 -9.94 -15.28
C ILE A 229 2.87 -10.61 -14.64
N LEU A 230 2.73 -11.85 -14.15
CA LEU A 230 3.85 -12.60 -13.56
C LEU A 230 4.93 -12.90 -14.59
N SER A 231 4.56 -13.32 -15.80
CA SER A 231 5.51 -13.53 -16.90
C SER A 231 6.25 -12.26 -17.24
N TYR A 232 5.55 -11.14 -17.32
CA TYR A 232 6.13 -9.84 -17.59
C TYR A 232 7.12 -9.41 -16.49
N LEU A 233 6.70 -9.41 -15.23
CA LEU A 233 7.52 -9.02 -14.09
C LEU A 233 8.80 -9.86 -14.00
N ARG A 234 8.69 -11.17 -14.22
CA ARG A 234 9.83 -12.09 -14.17
C ARG A 234 10.71 -12.06 -15.42
N GLY A 235 10.19 -11.61 -16.55
CA GLY A 235 10.98 -11.28 -17.72
C GLY A 235 11.97 -10.15 -17.43
N VAL A 236 11.54 -9.16 -16.62
CA VAL A 236 12.39 -8.04 -16.20
C VAL A 236 13.26 -8.43 -14.99
N ARG A 237 12.67 -9.11 -13.99
CA ARG A 237 13.35 -9.47 -12.74
C ARG A 237 13.03 -10.94 -12.36
N PRO A 238 13.92 -11.90 -12.69
CA PRO A 238 13.61 -13.34 -12.55
C PRO A 238 13.19 -13.82 -11.18
N ASN A 239 13.69 -13.22 -10.09
CA ASN A 239 13.39 -13.64 -8.73
C ASN A 239 12.49 -12.64 -7.98
N ILE A 240 11.77 -11.78 -8.69
CA ILE A 240 10.78 -10.89 -8.08
C ILE A 240 9.64 -11.72 -7.47
N ILE A 241 9.21 -11.33 -6.28
CA ILE A 241 7.97 -11.84 -5.70
C ILE A 241 6.88 -10.77 -5.83
N ALA A 242 5.66 -11.17 -6.10
CA ALA A 242 4.57 -10.27 -6.39
C ALA A 242 3.30 -10.63 -5.63
N SER A 243 2.60 -9.62 -5.15
CA SER A 243 1.22 -9.73 -4.70
C SER A 243 0.29 -8.90 -5.56
N ALA A 244 -1.00 -9.16 -5.46
CA ALA A 244 -2.01 -8.33 -6.09
C ALA A 244 -3.20 -8.09 -5.16
N ASN A 245 -3.63 -6.84 -5.14
CA ASN A 245 -4.95 -6.43 -4.69
C ASN A 245 -5.77 -6.11 -5.94
N TRP A 246 -6.79 -6.92 -6.21
CA TRP A 246 -7.58 -6.79 -7.43
C TRP A 246 -8.63 -5.72 -7.29
N TRP A 247 -8.92 -5.02 -8.40
CA TRP A 247 -9.91 -3.94 -8.45
C TRP A 247 -11.29 -4.34 -7.91
N ASP A 248 -11.67 -5.56 -8.16
CA ASP A 248 -12.97 -6.09 -7.76
C ASP A 248 -13.03 -6.62 -6.31
N TRP A 249 -12.00 -6.33 -5.50
CA TRP A 249 -11.91 -6.70 -4.09
C TRP A 249 -11.99 -8.21 -3.84
N GLY A 250 -11.49 -8.99 -4.81
CA GLY A 250 -11.45 -10.43 -4.71
C GLY A 250 -12.81 -11.06 -4.91
N LYS A 251 -13.51 -10.66 -5.96
CA LYS A 251 -14.63 -11.46 -6.45
C LYS A 251 -14.22 -12.92 -6.50
N LYS A 252 -15.19 -13.75 -6.21
CA LYS A 252 -15.02 -15.20 -6.18
C LYS A 252 -14.34 -15.68 -7.47
N GLY A 253 -13.15 -16.26 -7.34
CA GLY A 253 -12.40 -16.83 -8.45
C GLY A 253 -11.25 -15.99 -9.01
N THR A 254 -11.02 -14.77 -8.49
CA THR A 254 -9.85 -13.98 -8.89
C THR A 254 -8.56 -14.65 -8.39
N PRO A 255 -7.58 -14.95 -9.26
CA PRO A 255 -6.36 -15.64 -8.87
C PRO A 255 -5.45 -14.72 -8.05
N TYR A 256 -4.75 -15.27 -7.07
CA TYR A 256 -3.63 -14.57 -6.45
C TYR A 256 -2.41 -14.61 -7.38
N LEU A 257 -1.50 -13.64 -7.23
CA LEU A 257 -0.16 -13.75 -7.81
C LEU A 257 0.68 -14.75 -6.99
N ASP A 258 1.89 -14.37 -6.58
CA ASP A 258 2.70 -15.26 -5.74
C ASP A 258 2.20 -15.35 -4.30
N LEU A 259 1.58 -14.27 -3.84
CA LEU A 259 1.09 -14.10 -2.48
C LEU A 259 -0.38 -13.67 -2.51
N ALA A 260 -1.16 -14.25 -1.60
CA ALA A 260 -2.48 -13.74 -1.30
C ALA A 260 -2.41 -12.47 -0.46
N VAL A 261 -3.30 -11.51 -0.69
CA VAL A 261 -3.37 -10.27 0.08
C VAL A 261 -4.70 -10.16 0.80
N LYS A 262 -4.65 -9.68 2.05
CA LYS A 262 -5.83 -9.24 2.81
C LYS A 262 -5.58 -7.84 3.37
N GLU A 263 -6.52 -6.93 3.08
CA GLU A 263 -6.51 -5.59 3.67
C GLU A 263 -7.44 -5.54 4.87
N MET A 264 -6.91 -5.17 6.04
CA MET A 264 -7.65 -5.03 7.30
C MET A 264 -8.57 -6.22 7.63
N ARG A 265 -8.19 -7.42 7.18
CA ARG A 265 -8.87 -8.70 7.41
C ARG A 265 -7.83 -9.78 7.64
N HIS A 266 -8.21 -10.79 8.38
CA HIS A 266 -7.35 -11.95 8.61
C HIS A 266 -7.61 -13.05 7.57
N PHE A 267 -6.58 -13.81 7.26
CA PHE A 267 -6.78 -15.14 6.69
C PHE A 267 -7.52 -16.04 7.69
N PRO A 268 -8.21 -17.09 7.25
CA PRO A 268 -8.83 -18.06 8.14
C PRO A 268 -7.79 -18.78 9.01
N GLU A 269 -8.23 -19.33 10.12
CA GLU A 269 -7.43 -20.27 10.91
C GLU A 269 -7.06 -21.48 10.06
N GLY A 270 -5.83 -21.98 10.22
CA GLY A 270 -5.33 -23.08 9.40
C GLY A 270 -4.96 -22.71 7.96
N ASN A 271 -4.91 -21.42 7.61
CA ASN A 271 -4.45 -20.99 6.28
C ASN A 271 -3.03 -21.49 6.01
N THR A 272 -2.85 -22.23 4.93
CA THR A 272 -1.55 -22.73 4.45
C THR A 272 -1.00 -21.93 3.28
N ALA A 273 -1.83 -21.11 2.64
CA ALA A 273 -1.44 -20.28 1.51
C ALA A 273 -0.49 -19.16 1.97
N PRO A 274 0.66 -18.98 1.31
CA PRO A 274 1.54 -17.85 1.59
C PRO A 274 0.82 -16.53 1.35
N GLY A 275 0.87 -15.61 2.33
CA GLY A 275 0.12 -14.38 2.22
C GLY A 275 0.79 -13.17 2.85
N GLU A 276 0.14 -12.04 2.68
CA GLU A 276 0.42 -10.78 3.36
C GLU A 276 -0.88 -10.14 3.79
N THR A 277 -0.90 -9.65 5.01
CA THR A 277 -2.00 -8.86 5.54
C THR A 277 -1.51 -7.47 5.88
N CYS A 278 -2.13 -6.45 5.28
CA CYS A 278 -1.81 -5.07 5.60
C CYS A 278 -2.88 -4.43 6.49
N TRP A 279 -2.41 -3.55 7.39
CA TRP A 279 -3.25 -2.83 8.34
C TRP A 279 -2.68 -1.45 8.61
N CYS A 280 -3.53 -0.47 8.92
CA CYS A 280 -3.08 0.88 9.25
C CYS A 280 -2.76 1.02 10.74
N LEU A 281 -1.64 1.68 11.05
CA LEU A 281 -1.30 2.06 12.43
C LEU A 281 -2.28 3.14 12.92
N GLU A 282 -2.50 4.16 12.11
CA GLU A 282 -3.47 5.25 12.34
C GLU A 282 -4.81 4.95 11.65
N GLN A 283 -5.64 5.97 11.48
CA GLN A 283 -6.90 5.89 10.74
C GLN A 283 -6.67 6.24 9.26
N GLY A 284 -6.70 5.26 8.39
CA GLY A 284 -6.56 5.41 6.94
C GLY A 284 -5.16 5.07 6.42
N TRP A 285 -5.04 5.03 5.10
CA TRP A 285 -3.78 4.72 4.41
C TRP A 285 -2.85 5.92 4.41
N PHE A 286 -3.37 7.07 3.98
CA PHE A 286 -2.63 8.34 4.01
C PHE A 286 -2.84 9.07 5.33
N TRP A 287 -1.86 9.87 5.68
CA TRP A 287 -1.87 10.69 6.88
C TRP A 287 -3.15 11.54 6.99
N LYS A 288 -3.65 11.62 8.20
CA LYS A 288 -4.77 12.48 8.56
C LYS A 288 -4.43 13.23 9.84
N GLU A 289 -4.59 14.53 9.79
CA GLU A 289 -4.35 15.40 10.95
C GLU A 289 -5.18 14.97 12.16
N GLY A 290 -4.52 14.88 13.31
CA GLY A 290 -5.17 14.49 14.57
C GLY A 290 -5.49 12.99 14.69
N ALA A 291 -5.11 12.16 13.72
CA ALA A 291 -5.27 10.71 13.84
C ALA A 291 -4.37 10.15 14.96
N SER A 292 -4.94 9.26 15.75
CA SER A 292 -4.18 8.58 16.82
C SER A 292 -3.76 7.18 16.39
N PRO A 293 -2.54 6.73 16.70
CA PRO A 293 -2.10 5.38 16.41
C PRO A 293 -2.76 4.35 17.33
N LYS A 294 -2.83 3.11 16.85
CA LYS A 294 -3.07 1.95 17.70
C LYS A 294 -1.99 1.82 18.76
N THR A 295 -2.32 1.23 19.89
CA THR A 295 -1.31 0.90 20.90
C THR A 295 -0.38 -0.23 20.44
N ALA A 296 0.83 -0.29 20.97
CA ALA A 296 1.79 -1.36 20.67
C ALA A 296 1.18 -2.75 20.92
N LYS A 297 0.41 -2.92 22.00
CA LYS A 297 -0.28 -4.19 22.32
C LYS A 297 -1.29 -4.58 21.24
N GLN A 298 -2.08 -3.64 20.72
CA GLN A 298 -3.02 -3.91 19.63
C GLN A 298 -2.29 -4.36 18.37
N VAL A 299 -1.18 -3.68 18.02
CA VAL A 299 -0.37 -4.05 16.85
C VAL A 299 0.27 -5.43 17.01
N LEU A 300 0.78 -5.74 18.20
CA LEU A 300 1.38 -7.06 18.49
C LEU A 300 0.36 -8.20 18.42
N ASN A 301 -0.86 -7.97 18.87
CA ASN A 301 -1.94 -8.94 18.72
C ASN A 301 -2.26 -9.20 17.25
N LEU A 302 -2.34 -8.15 16.42
CA LEU A 302 -2.51 -8.28 14.98
C LEU A 302 -1.35 -9.05 14.34
N LEU A 303 -0.10 -8.69 14.66
CA LEU A 303 1.11 -9.35 14.16
C LEU A 303 1.10 -10.85 14.48
N THR A 304 0.80 -11.21 15.73
CA THR A 304 0.73 -12.60 16.16
C THR A 304 -0.35 -13.38 15.40
N THR A 305 -1.53 -12.81 15.30
CA THR A 305 -2.66 -13.44 14.59
C THR A 305 -2.35 -13.61 13.11
N VAL A 306 -1.80 -12.59 12.46
CA VAL A 306 -1.45 -12.65 11.04
C VAL A 306 -0.37 -13.72 10.79
N ASN A 307 0.69 -13.73 11.60
CA ASN A 307 1.78 -14.67 11.41
C ASN A 307 1.39 -16.12 11.70
N SER A 308 0.44 -16.36 12.64
CA SER A 308 -0.09 -17.72 12.88
C SER A 308 -0.90 -18.27 11.71
N ARG A 309 -1.27 -17.42 10.76
CA ARG A 309 -2.06 -17.75 9.56
C ARG A 309 -1.24 -17.74 8.28
N ASN A 310 0.04 -18.11 8.37
CA ASN A 310 0.98 -18.21 7.25
C ASN A 310 1.07 -16.92 6.40
N SER A 311 1.08 -15.77 7.05
CA SER A 311 1.04 -14.47 6.41
C SER A 311 2.03 -13.50 7.06
N ASN A 312 2.65 -12.64 6.25
CA ASN A 312 3.40 -11.51 6.76
C ASN A 312 2.46 -10.37 7.16
N PHE A 313 2.85 -9.61 8.16
CA PHE A 313 2.13 -8.42 8.56
C PHE A 313 2.82 -7.16 8.01
N LEU A 314 2.12 -6.41 7.19
CA LEU A 314 2.58 -5.15 6.61
C LEU A 314 1.81 -3.99 7.26
N LEU A 315 2.46 -3.27 8.19
CA LEU A 315 1.85 -2.19 8.96
C LEU A 315 2.06 -0.86 8.25
N ASN A 316 0.97 -0.22 7.86
CA ASN A 316 1.01 1.09 7.21
C ASN A 316 1.21 2.21 8.22
N VAL A 317 2.15 3.10 7.91
CA VAL A 317 2.42 4.34 8.63
C VAL A 317 2.48 5.47 7.60
N GLY A 318 1.54 6.40 7.65
CA GLY A 318 1.46 7.53 6.72
C GLY A 318 2.29 8.72 7.20
N PRO A 319 3.33 9.16 6.45
CA PRO A 319 4.00 10.41 6.75
C PRO A 319 3.07 11.62 6.53
N ASN A 320 3.24 12.66 7.35
CA ASN A 320 2.54 13.92 7.20
C ASN A 320 3.06 14.72 5.99
N ARG A 321 2.50 15.92 5.75
CA ARG A 321 2.84 16.75 4.58
C ARG A 321 4.33 17.16 4.52
N GLN A 322 5.05 17.15 5.64
CA GLN A 322 6.50 17.36 5.68
C GLN A 322 7.31 16.06 5.49
N GLY A 323 6.65 14.95 5.19
CA GLY A 323 7.29 13.66 5.05
C GLY A 323 7.76 13.06 6.38
N LYS A 324 7.16 13.44 7.51
CA LYS A 324 7.54 12.96 8.85
C LYS A 324 6.45 12.05 9.41
N PHE A 325 6.82 10.98 10.08
CA PHE A 325 5.88 10.26 10.92
C PHE A 325 5.52 11.10 12.15
N GLU A 326 4.28 11.00 12.60
CA GLU A 326 3.86 11.64 13.84
C GLU A 326 4.62 11.05 15.03
N GLU A 327 4.98 11.90 15.98
CA GLU A 327 5.78 11.48 17.16
C GLU A 327 5.12 10.35 17.94
N ALA A 328 3.79 10.38 18.04
CA ALA A 328 3.02 9.33 18.70
C ALA A 328 3.20 7.97 18.01
N SER A 329 3.22 7.95 16.67
CA SER A 329 3.42 6.74 15.88
C SER A 329 4.85 6.20 16.01
N VAL A 330 5.85 7.09 16.01
CA VAL A 330 7.26 6.72 16.26
C VAL A 330 7.43 6.10 17.65
N LYS A 331 6.79 6.66 18.68
CA LYS A 331 6.81 6.11 20.06
C LYS A 331 6.20 4.70 20.12
N VAL A 332 5.07 4.49 19.45
CA VAL A 332 4.42 3.17 19.37
C VAL A 332 5.33 2.15 18.66
N LEU A 333 5.96 2.53 17.55
CA LEU A 333 6.89 1.65 16.82
C LEU A 333 8.07 1.24 17.69
N ALA A 334 8.67 2.17 18.42
CA ALA A 334 9.75 1.88 19.36
C ALA A 334 9.28 0.99 20.52
N GLU A 335 8.07 1.17 21.03
CA GLU A 335 7.46 0.33 22.05
C GLU A 335 7.23 -1.11 21.55
N ILE A 336 6.76 -1.27 20.32
CA ILE A 336 6.62 -2.60 19.66
C ILE A 336 7.95 -3.33 19.68
N GLY A 337 9.04 -2.66 19.29
CA GLY A 337 10.37 -3.28 19.29
C GLY A 337 10.83 -3.70 20.68
N LYS A 338 10.65 -2.86 21.69
CA LYS A 338 10.98 -3.18 23.09
C LYS A 338 10.20 -4.38 23.63
N LEU A 339 8.91 -4.49 23.29
CA LEU A 339 8.07 -5.61 23.72
C LEU A 339 8.42 -6.92 23.01
N ARG A 340 8.92 -6.86 21.77
CA ARG A 340 9.34 -8.03 20.98
C ARG A 340 10.73 -8.53 21.36
N ASP A 341 11.62 -7.63 21.68
CA ASP A 341 12.99 -7.94 22.13
C ASP A 341 13.40 -6.97 23.25
N PRO A 342 13.11 -7.32 24.51
CA PRO A 342 13.44 -6.48 25.66
C PRO A 342 14.93 -6.14 25.79
N ASN A 343 15.81 -6.94 25.19
CA ASN A 343 17.26 -6.75 25.22
C ASN A 343 17.80 -5.95 24.03
N SER A 344 16.94 -5.60 23.05
CA SER A 344 17.33 -4.83 21.89
C SER A 344 17.76 -3.41 22.27
N THR A 345 18.93 -3.00 21.78
CA THR A 345 19.39 -1.60 21.85
C THR A 345 18.95 -0.78 20.64
N ALA A 346 18.26 -1.38 19.69
CA ALA A 346 17.73 -0.69 18.51
C ALA A 346 16.76 0.41 18.94
N GLY A 347 16.97 1.64 18.45
CA GLY A 347 16.14 2.79 18.78
C GLY A 347 16.54 3.59 20.02
N ARG A 348 17.71 3.35 20.60
CA ARG A 348 18.30 4.32 21.54
C ARG A 348 18.96 5.43 20.72
N PRO A 349 18.64 6.72 20.94
CA PRO A 349 19.38 7.81 20.32
C PRO A 349 20.84 7.73 20.70
N LYS A 350 21.72 7.89 19.72
CA LYS A 350 23.16 8.05 19.94
C LYS A 350 23.45 9.41 20.54
#